data_c90476c3ff9e73b97572459c17e75649
#
_entry.id   c90476c3ff9e73b97572459c17e75649
#
_cell.length_a   1.000
_cell.length_b   1.000
_cell.length_c   1.000
_cell.angle_alpha   90.00
_cell.angle_beta   90.00
_cell.angle_gamma   90.00
#
_symmetry.space_group_name_H-M   'P 1'
#
loop_
_entity.id
_entity.type
_entity.pdbx_description
1 polymer ?
#
loop_
_entity_poly.entity_id
_entity_poly.type
_entity_poly.pdbx_seq_one_letter_code
_entity_poly.pdbx_strand_id
1 'polypeptide(L)'
;MAIPADPPSIPPVRDPHRFINDLDPDDIQRLIERLESRGREPAFTRLFENYASRLLLPKNARVLEMGSGTGVIARLLASTTGRQIHVTGIDQSPVLVEAAKQFACDGKLEDRLAFEVGDAHALQFASGHFDAVIAHTVISHVTDPGAVLKEAYRVLKPTGTLVVFDGDYASLTYGFDDVEIGRSVAWALARTVFNNPVVMRHMSRLLEAVGFELTEILSDLMSEIGQGSYFLSMADTYTSLMAESGLVPKADIDAWISAQHKAIEEDRFFASCNYYSFIARRPG
;
A
#
# COMPACT_ATOMS: atom_id res chain seq x y z
N MET A 1 -13.67 41.80 -8.80
CA MET A 1 -12.83 40.77 -8.13
C MET A 1 -12.46 39.73 -9.20
N ALA A 2 -11.20 39.65 -9.60
CA ALA A 2 -10.75 38.66 -10.56
C ALA A 2 -10.78 37.26 -9.94
N ILE A 3 -11.34 36.30 -10.63
CA ILE A 3 -11.28 34.87 -10.26
C ILE A 3 -9.80 34.50 -10.26
N PRO A 4 -9.24 33.92 -9.16
CA PRO A 4 -7.86 33.47 -9.17
C PRO A 4 -7.69 32.45 -10.29
N ALA A 5 -6.59 32.56 -11.03
CA ALA A 5 -6.23 31.62 -12.07
C ALA A 5 -6.24 30.20 -11.49
N ASP A 6 -6.71 29.22 -12.31
CA ASP A 6 -6.66 27.80 -11.94
C ASP A 6 -5.25 27.46 -11.44
N PRO A 7 -5.16 26.66 -10.35
CA PRO A 7 -3.87 26.22 -9.90
C PRO A 7 -3.16 25.49 -11.04
N PRO A 8 -1.82 25.62 -11.17
CA PRO A 8 -1.09 24.99 -12.25
C PRO A 8 -1.46 23.51 -12.32
N SER A 9 -1.75 23.03 -13.54
CA SER A 9 -2.07 21.63 -13.78
C SER A 9 -0.91 20.78 -13.28
N ILE A 10 -1.17 20.03 -12.23
CA ILE A 10 -0.19 19.10 -11.66
C ILE A 10 0.06 18.03 -12.70
N PRO A 11 1.33 17.75 -13.09
CA PRO A 11 1.61 16.69 -14.03
C PRO A 11 1.02 15.35 -13.53
N PRO A 12 0.55 14.49 -14.43
CA PRO A 12 -0.02 13.22 -14.05
C PRO A 12 1.01 12.43 -13.24
N VAL A 13 0.58 11.94 -12.08
CA VAL A 13 1.39 11.08 -11.21
C VAL A 13 1.80 9.83 -12.00
N ARG A 14 3.09 9.59 -12.11
CA ARG A 14 3.64 8.33 -12.64
C ARG A 14 3.88 7.36 -11.48
N ASP A 15 2.81 6.93 -10.84
CA ASP A 15 2.86 5.90 -9.80
C ASP A 15 3.55 4.63 -10.36
N PRO A 16 4.77 4.29 -9.89
CA PRO A 16 5.54 3.17 -10.45
C PRO A 16 4.87 1.82 -10.19
N HIS A 17 4.03 1.70 -9.17
CA HIS A 17 3.27 0.47 -8.92
C HIS A 17 2.17 0.27 -9.96
N ARG A 18 1.63 1.36 -10.51
CA ARG A 18 0.63 1.32 -11.57
C ARG A 18 1.24 1.03 -12.95
N PHE A 19 2.45 1.51 -13.18
CA PHE A 19 3.15 1.39 -14.48
C PHE A 19 4.29 0.38 -14.44
N ILE A 20 4.25 -0.57 -13.52
CA ILE A 20 5.30 -1.57 -13.32
C ILE A 20 5.62 -2.36 -14.59
N ASN A 21 4.63 -2.61 -15.45
CA ASN A 21 4.82 -3.36 -16.68
C ASN A 21 5.60 -2.56 -17.74
N ASP A 22 5.77 -1.25 -17.54
CA ASP A 22 6.53 -0.35 -18.43
C ASP A 22 7.95 -0.10 -17.90
N LEU A 23 8.30 -0.64 -16.73
CA LEU A 23 9.63 -0.52 -16.15
C LEU A 23 10.61 -1.50 -16.79
N ASP A 24 11.91 -1.16 -16.74
CA ASP A 24 12.93 -2.10 -17.18
C ASP A 24 13.08 -3.29 -16.19
N PRO A 25 13.69 -4.41 -16.62
CA PRO A 25 13.80 -5.60 -15.78
C PRO A 25 14.54 -5.38 -14.47
N ASP A 26 15.54 -4.50 -14.42
CA ASP A 26 16.30 -4.21 -13.22
C ASP A 26 15.48 -3.40 -12.21
N ASP A 27 14.65 -2.47 -12.69
CA ASP A 27 13.71 -1.72 -11.85
C ASP A 27 12.61 -2.62 -11.28
N ILE A 28 12.10 -3.54 -12.09
CA ILE A 28 11.14 -4.56 -11.65
C ILE A 28 11.75 -5.42 -10.55
N GLN A 29 12.98 -5.88 -10.74
CA GLN A 29 13.67 -6.71 -9.74
C GLN A 29 13.88 -5.95 -8.42
N ARG A 30 14.32 -4.68 -8.48
CA ARG A 30 14.43 -3.81 -7.30
C ARG A 30 13.09 -3.63 -6.59
N LEU A 31 11.99 -3.49 -7.33
CA LEU A 31 10.67 -3.36 -6.73
C LEU A 31 10.22 -4.66 -6.03
N ILE A 32 10.47 -5.83 -6.64
CA ILE A 32 10.20 -7.14 -6.03
C ILE A 32 10.98 -7.27 -4.71
N GLU A 33 12.27 -6.99 -4.73
CA GLU A 33 13.14 -7.06 -3.54
C GLU A 33 12.66 -6.12 -2.43
N ARG A 34 12.20 -4.92 -2.80
CA ARG A 34 11.64 -3.96 -1.86
C ARG A 34 10.33 -4.45 -1.24
N LEU A 35 9.41 -5.03 -2.03
CA LEU A 35 8.17 -5.60 -1.52
C LEU A 35 8.44 -6.75 -0.54
N GLU A 36 9.38 -7.63 -0.88
CA GLU A 36 9.78 -8.75 -0.02
C GLU A 36 10.51 -8.27 1.25
N SER A 37 11.39 -7.28 1.13
CA SER A 37 12.08 -6.68 2.28
C SER A 37 11.09 -6.06 3.25
N ARG A 38 10.11 -5.31 2.74
CA ARG A 38 9.03 -4.74 3.52
C ARG A 38 8.25 -5.81 4.30
N GLY A 39 7.97 -6.95 3.68
CA GLY A 39 7.27 -8.06 4.32
C GLY A 39 8.06 -8.71 5.47
N ARG A 40 9.37 -8.51 5.52
CA ARG A 40 10.26 -8.97 6.60
C ARG A 40 10.50 -7.92 7.69
N GLU A 41 10.11 -6.67 7.43
CA GLU A 41 10.28 -5.57 8.39
C GLU A 41 9.37 -5.79 9.61
N PRO A 42 9.92 -5.91 10.84
CA PRO A 42 9.11 -6.20 12.04
C PRO A 42 8.00 -5.20 12.28
N ALA A 43 8.20 -3.93 11.92
CA ALA A 43 7.16 -2.91 12.05
C ALA A 43 5.95 -3.21 11.16
N PHE A 44 6.15 -3.58 9.89
CA PHE A 44 5.05 -3.95 9.00
C PHE A 44 4.39 -5.28 9.39
N THR A 45 5.15 -6.26 9.83
CA THR A 45 4.59 -7.52 10.33
C THR A 45 3.65 -7.26 11.51
N ARG A 46 4.05 -6.39 12.43
CA ARG A 46 3.21 -5.99 13.57
C ARG A 46 1.93 -5.27 13.12
N LEU A 47 2.01 -4.37 12.13
CA LEU A 47 0.83 -3.69 11.56
C LEU A 47 -0.12 -4.69 10.89
N PHE A 48 0.42 -5.66 10.15
CA PHE A 48 -0.36 -6.76 9.59
C PHE A 48 -1.04 -7.57 10.71
N GLU A 49 -0.30 -8.04 11.71
CA GLU A 49 -0.83 -8.85 12.82
C GLU A 49 -1.93 -8.12 13.57
N ASN A 50 -1.81 -6.79 13.72
CA ASN A 50 -2.78 -5.96 14.39
C ASN A 50 -4.17 -6.06 13.75
N TYR A 51 -4.32 -5.89 12.45
CA TYR A 51 -5.62 -6.07 11.79
C TYR A 51 -5.97 -7.54 11.54
N ALA A 52 -5.00 -8.42 11.26
CA ALA A 52 -5.26 -9.83 10.99
C ALA A 52 -5.88 -10.55 12.19
N SER A 53 -5.52 -10.14 13.43
CA SER A 53 -6.11 -10.65 14.66
C SER A 53 -7.62 -10.36 14.81
N ARG A 54 -8.14 -9.36 14.07
CA ARG A 54 -9.56 -8.99 14.04
C ARG A 54 -10.35 -9.75 12.98
N LEU A 55 -9.68 -10.47 12.08
CA LEU A 55 -10.34 -11.29 11.08
C LEU A 55 -10.89 -12.57 11.71
N LEU A 56 -12.19 -12.58 11.97
CA LEU A 56 -12.89 -13.76 12.48
C LEU A 56 -13.27 -14.70 11.33
N LEU A 57 -12.26 -15.35 10.73
CA LEU A 57 -12.42 -16.21 9.57
C LEU A 57 -12.96 -17.60 9.97
N PRO A 58 -13.97 -18.14 9.28
CA PRO A 58 -14.41 -19.52 9.45
C PRO A 58 -13.31 -20.50 8.98
N LYS A 59 -13.47 -21.78 9.33
CA LYS A 59 -12.63 -22.84 8.77
C LYS A 59 -12.84 -22.91 7.25
N ASN A 60 -11.76 -23.05 6.49
CA ASN A 60 -11.75 -23.06 5.02
C ASN A 60 -12.29 -21.74 4.40
N ALA A 61 -12.09 -20.63 5.11
CA ALA A 61 -12.46 -19.32 4.58
C ALA A 61 -11.79 -19.05 3.23
N ARG A 62 -12.53 -18.41 2.35
CA ARG A 62 -12.02 -17.84 1.10
C ARG A 62 -11.72 -16.37 1.31
N VAL A 63 -10.48 -15.98 1.13
CA VAL A 63 -10.01 -14.61 1.29
C VAL A 63 -9.52 -14.09 -0.06
N LEU A 64 -9.90 -12.88 -0.41
CA LEU A 64 -9.33 -12.15 -1.54
C LEU A 64 -8.34 -11.12 -1.04
N GLU A 65 -7.14 -11.09 -1.60
CA GLU A 65 -6.20 -9.98 -1.48
C GLU A 65 -6.20 -9.18 -2.79
N MET A 66 -6.62 -7.92 -2.75
CA MET A 66 -6.57 -7.00 -3.89
C MET A 66 -5.25 -6.26 -3.90
N GLY A 67 -4.57 -6.18 -5.06
CA GLY A 67 -3.24 -5.61 -5.20
C GLY A 67 -2.19 -6.43 -4.43
N SER A 68 -2.15 -7.73 -4.68
CA SER A 68 -1.33 -8.67 -3.89
C SER A 68 0.18 -8.50 -4.09
N GLY A 69 0.60 -7.79 -5.13
CA GLY A 69 2.01 -7.63 -5.45
C GLY A 69 2.71 -8.99 -5.53
N THR A 70 3.78 -9.17 -4.78
CA THR A 70 4.51 -10.44 -4.65
C THR A 70 3.87 -11.46 -3.70
N GLY A 71 2.66 -11.19 -3.18
CA GLY A 71 1.90 -12.12 -2.33
C GLY A 71 2.40 -12.21 -0.88
N VAL A 72 3.08 -11.21 -0.38
CA VAL A 72 3.61 -11.18 1.00
C VAL A 72 2.51 -11.34 2.03
N ILE A 73 1.42 -10.58 1.92
CA ILE A 73 0.31 -10.61 2.89
C ILE A 73 -0.45 -11.92 2.81
N ALA A 74 -0.68 -12.46 1.60
CA ALA A 74 -1.29 -13.79 1.43
C ALA A 74 -0.47 -14.87 2.15
N ARG A 75 0.87 -14.86 1.98
CA ARG A 75 1.77 -15.81 2.64
C ARG A 75 1.77 -15.65 4.17
N LEU A 76 1.82 -14.41 4.67
CA LEU A 76 1.73 -14.12 6.10
C LEU A 76 0.39 -14.60 6.67
N LEU A 77 -0.71 -14.31 5.99
CA LEU A 77 -2.05 -14.73 6.42
C LEU A 77 -2.18 -16.26 6.47
N ALA A 78 -1.68 -16.96 5.45
CA ALA A 78 -1.69 -18.41 5.40
C ALA A 78 -0.81 -19.04 6.49
N SER A 79 0.27 -18.37 6.90
CA SER A 79 1.22 -18.89 7.90
C SER A 79 0.78 -18.64 9.34
N THR A 80 0.20 -17.46 9.62
CA THR A 80 -0.05 -17.01 10.99
C THR A 80 -1.37 -17.48 11.58
N THR A 81 -2.38 -17.77 10.77
CA THR A 81 -3.72 -18.04 11.29
C THR A 81 -3.89 -19.43 11.89
N GLY A 82 -2.97 -20.38 11.68
CA GLY A 82 -3.14 -21.78 12.07
C GLY A 82 -4.42 -22.43 11.49
N ARG A 83 -5.18 -21.68 10.69
CA ARG A 83 -6.44 -22.09 10.09
C ARG A 83 -6.21 -22.55 8.65
N GLN A 84 -6.99 -23.51 8.21
CA GLN A 84 -7.08 -23.84 6.79
C GLN A 84 -7.88 -22.71 6.12
N ILE A 85 -7.20 -21.80 5.43
CA ILE A 85 -7.81 -20.75 4.62
C ILE A 85 -7.25 -20.84 3.20
N HIS A 86 -8.04 -20.37 2.24
CA HIS A 86 -7.61 -20.23 0.85
C HIS A 86 -7.57 -18.76 0.51
N VAL A 87 -6.42 -18.26 0.10
CA VAL A 87 -6.24 -16.87 -0.31
C VAL A 87 -6.07 -16.81 -1.82
N THR A 88 -6.87 -16.00 -2.46
CA THR A 88 -6.67 -15.60 -3.85
C THR A 88 -6.13 -14.19 -3.87
N GLY A 89 -4.92 -13.99 -4.40
CA GLY A 89 -4.34 -12.68 -4.64
C GLY A 89 -4.55 -12.24 -6.07
N ILE A 90 -4.92 -11.01 -6.30
CA ILE A 90 -4.94 -10.41 -7.63
C ILE A 90 -3.99 -9.21 -7.70
N ASP A 91 -3.32 -9.07 -8.82
CA ASP A 91 -2.53 -7.89 -9.15
C ASP A 91 -2.62 -7.60 -10.65
N GLN A 92 -2.50 -6.33 -11.05
CA GLN A 92 -2.52 -5.95 -12.46
C GLN A 92 -1.23 -6.32 -13.19
N SER A 93 -0.13 -6.57 -12.47
CA SER A 93 1.17 -6.89 -13.04
C SER A 93 1.37 -8.41 -13.19
N PRO A 94 1.46 -8.93 -14.43
CA PRO A 94 1.78 -10.35 -14.66
C PRO A 94 3.10 -10.75 -14.01
N VAL A 95 4.10 -9.85 -13.98
CA VAL A 95 5.41 -10.13 -13.41
C VAL A 95 5.35 -10.31 -11.89
N LEU A 96 4.59 -9.45 -11.18
CA LEU A 96 4.39 -9.60 -9.74
C LEU A 96 3.59 -10.85 -9.41
N VAL A 97 2.55 -11.16 -10.20
CA VAL A 97 1.75 -12.38 -10.06
C VAL A 97 2.62 -13.63 -10.22
N GLU A 98 3.53 -13.64 -11.20
CA GLU A 98 4.44 -14.78 -11.37
C GLU A 98 5.42 -14.89 -10.21
N ALA A 99 5.99 -13.79 -9.73
CA ALA A 99 6.83 -13.78 -8.53
C ALA A 99 6.05 -14.29 -7.30
N ALA A 100 4.79 -13.89 -7.12
CA ALA A 100 3.94 -14.35 -6.03
C ALA A 100 3.72 -15.86 -6.05
N LYS A 101 3.48 -16.45 -7.23
CA LYS A 101 3.37 -17.90 -7.43
C LYS A 101 4.67 -18.62 -7.06
N GLN A 102 5.81 -18.10 -7.53
CA GLN A 102 7.11 -18.68 -7.21
C GLN A 102 7.37 -18.66 -5.70
N PHE A 103 7.15 -17.52 -5.02
CA PHE A 103 7.31 -17.44 -3.56
C PHE A 103 6.33 -18.33 -2.78
N ALA A 104 5.12 -18.55 -3.29
CA ALA A 104 4.19 -19.49 -2.69
C ALA A 104 4.67 -20.94 -2.83
N CYS A 105 5.21 -21.31 -3.99
CA CYS A 105 5.80 -22.62 -4.25
C CYS A 105 7.01 -22.87 -3.35
N ASP A 106 7.94 -21.90 -3.26
CA ASP A 106 9.12 -21.99 -2.41
C ASP A 106 8.74 -22.15 -0.92
N GLY A 107 7.63 -21.51 -0.52
CA GLY A 107 7.05 -21.61 0.82
C GLY A 107 6.18 -22.86 1.03
N LYS A 108 5.96 -23.70 0.02
CA LYS A 108 5.05 -24.85 0.05
C LYS A 108 3.63 -24.48 0.47
N LEU A 109 3.13 -23.39 -0.09
CA LEU A 109 1.80 -22.82 0.20
C LEU A 109 0.86 -22.86 -1.01
N GLU A 110 1.26 -23.46 -2.14
CA GLU A 110 0.54 -23.51 -3.40
C GLU A 110 -0.84 -24.17 -3.29
N ASP A 111 -1.04 -25.07 -2.34
CA ASP A 111 -2.34 -25.70 -2.07
C ASP A 111 -3.36 -24.72 -1.45
N ARG A 112 -2.89 -23.61 -0.90
CA ARG A 112 -3.71 -22.63 -0.18
C ARG A 112 -3.71 -21.23 -0.78
N LEU A 113 -2.76 -20.94 -1.65
CA LEU A 113 -2.60 -19.65 -2.29
C LEU A 113 -2.74 -19.77 -3.80
N ALA A 114 -3.58 -18.92 -4.37
CA ALA A 114 -3.70 -18.74 -5.81
C ALA A 114 -3.43 -17.28 -6.16
N PHE A 115 -2.75 -17.02 -7.27
CA PHE A 115 -2.48 -15.66 -7.73
C PHE A 115 -2.89 -15.52 -9.19
N GLU A 116 -3.63 -14.45 -9.50
CA GLU A 116 -4.20 -14.20 -10.81
C GLU A 116 -3.95 -12.75 -11.23
N VAL A 117 -3.73 -12.54 -12.53
CA VAL A 117 -3.70 -11.18 -13.08
C VAL A 117 -5.13 -10.65 -13.13
N GLY A 118 -5.35 -9.49 -12.53
CA GLY A 118 -6.70 -8.91 -12.47
C GLY A 118 -6.69 -7.43 -12.10
N ASP A 119 -7.78 -6.75 -12.49
CA ASP A 119 -8.03 -5.35 -12.13
C ASP A 119 -8.98 -5.29 -10.93
N ALA A 120 -8.54 -4.65 -9.85
CA ALA A 120 -9.36 -4.44 -8.66
C ALA A 120 -10.62 -3.59 -8.91
N HIS A 121 -10.66 -2.82 -10.01
CA HIS A 121 -11.85 -2.05 -10.41
C HIS A 121 -12.91 -2.92 -11.10
N ALA A 122 -12.56 -4.13 -11.55
CA ALA A 122 -13.46 -5.01 -12.33
C ALA A 122 -13.13 -6.50 -12.08
N LEU A 123 -13.44 -6.97 -10.89
CA LEU A 123 -13.11 -8.33 -10.43
C LEU A 123 -13.88 -9.41 -11.20
N GLN A 124 -13.19 -10.45 -11.66
CA GLN A 124 -13.75 -11.57 -12.42
C GLN A 124 -14.35 -12.66 -11.50
N PHE A 125 -14.76 -12.31 -10.29
CA PHE A 125 -15.36 -13.23 -9.33
C PHE A 125 -16.88 -13.01 -9.21
N ALA A 126 -17.59 -14.06 -8.87
CA ALA A 126 -19.02 -14.00 -8.59
C ALA A 126 -19.31 -13.14 -7.35
N SER A 127 -20.48 -12.52 -7.29
CA SER A 127 -20.96 -11.83 -6.10
C SER A 127 -21.07 -12.80 -4.92
N GLY A 128 -20.71 -12.34 -3.72
CA GLY A 128 -20.82 -13.15 -2.51
C GLY A 128 -19.90 -14.37 -2.47
N HIS A 129 -18.71 -14.28 -3.05
CA HIS A 129 -17.78 -15.39 -3.16
C HIS A 129 -16.83 -15.53 -1.95
N PHE A 130 -16.37 -14.42 -1.39
CA PHE A 130 -15.33 -14.38 -0.36
C PHE A 130 -15.90 -14.12 1.05
N ASP A 131 -15.28 -14.74 2.04
CA ASP A 131 -15.56 -14.50 3.46
C ASP A 131 -14.88 -13.21 3.95
N ALA A 132 -13.72 -12.88 3.38
CA ALA A 132 -13.02 -11.62 3.63
C ALA A 132 -12.34 -11.10 2.37
N VAL A 133 -12.18 -9.77 2.32
CA VAL A 133 -11.38 -9.05 1.32
C VAL A 133 -10.36 -8.18 2.04
N ILE A 134 -9.12 -8.19 1.58
CA ILE A 134 -8.02 -7.37 2.11
C ILE A 134 -7.50 -6.49 0.98
N ALA A 135 -7.43 -5.19 1.24
CA ALA A 135 -6.75 -4.19 0.43
C ALA A 135 -5.59 -3.61 1.26
N HIS A 136 -4.39 -4.19 1.10
CA HIS A 136 -3.20 -3.79 1.85
C HIS A 136 -2.30 -2.91 1.01
N THR A 137 -2.27 -1.61 1.31
CA THR A 137 -1.48 -0.58 0.59
C THR A 137 -1.72 -0.58 -0.93
N VAL A 138 -2.98 -0.60 -1.31
CA VAL A 138 -3.41 -0.57 -2.71
C VAL A 138 -4.34 0.60 -3.01
N ILE A 139 -5.15 1.03 -2.04
CA ILE A 139 -6.15 2.07 -2.26
C ILE A 139 -5.52 3.44 -2.56
N SER A 140 -4.34 3.71 -2.04
CA SER A 140 -3.56 4.90 -2.37
C SER A 140 -3.05 4.93 -3.81
N HIS A 141 -2.96 3.78 -4.49
CA HIS A 141 -2.44 3.64 -5.85
C HIS A 141 -3.52 3.59 -6.93
N VAL A 142 -4.74 3.14 -6.62
CA VAL A 142 -5.81 2.96 -7.62
C VAL A 142 -6.35 4.29 -8.16
N THR A 143 -6.93 4.26 -9.35
CA THR A 143 -7.49 5.47 -9.98
C THR A 143 -8.83 5.87 -9.39
N ASP A 144 -9.67 4.90 -9.03
CA ASP A 144 -10.99 5.11 -8.43
C ASP A 144 -11.17 4.22 -7.18
N PRO A 145 -10.82 4.73 -6.00
CA PRO A 145 -11.04 4.02 -4.74
C PRO A 145 -12.49 3.56 -4.55
N GLY A 146 -13.46 4.37 -4.99
CA GLY A 146 -14.87 4.05 -4.85
C GLY A 146 -15.28 2.83 -5.70
N ALA A 147 -14.76 2.71 -6.93
CA ALA A 147 -15.00 1.55 -7.78
C ALA A 147 -14.40 0.28 -7.18
N VAL A 148 -13.17 0.35 -6.67
CA VAL A 148 -12.50 -0.79 -6.01
C VAL A 148 -13.27 -1.24 -4.77
N LEU A 149 -13.74 -0.32 -3.94
CA LEU A 149 -14.55 -0.65 -2.76
C LEU A 149 -15.91 -1.25 -3.14
N LYS A 150 -16.54 -0.80 -4.24
CA LYS A 150 -17.79 -1.40 -4.76
C LYS A 150 -17.58 -2.86 -5.20
N GLU A 151 -16.46 -3.14 -5.87
CA GLU A 151 -16.11 -4.51 -6.24
C GLU A 151 -15.82 -5.38 -5.02
N ALA A 152 -15.10 -4.85 -4.02
CA ALA A 152 -14.90 -5.53 -2.74
C ALA A 152 -16.25 -5.88 -2.07
N TYR A 153 -17.20 -4.92 -2.05
CA TYR A 153 -18.52 -5.14 -1.51
C TYR A 153 -19.28 -6.23 -2.29
N ARG A 154 -19.24 -6.17 -3.62
CA ARG A 154 -19.95 -7.13 -4.49
C ARG A 154 -19.47 -8.56 -4.25
N VAL A 155 -18.15 -8.78 -4.19
CA VAL A 155 -17.57 -10.14 -4.08
C VAL A 155 -17.58 -10.69 -2.66
N LEU A 156 -17.73 -9.86 -1.63
CA LEU A 156 -17.91 -10.32 -0.25
C LEU A 156 -19.26 -10.99 -0.07
N LYS A 157 -19.29 -12.06 0.72
CA LYS A 157 -20.53 -12.66 1.23
C LYS A 157 -21.28 -11.66 2.12
N PRO A 158 -22.61 -11.82 2.29
CA PRO A 158 -23.30 -11.18 3.41
C PRO A 158 -22.58 -11.48 4.72
N THR A 159 -22.42 -10.49 5.55
CA THR A 159 -21.63 -10.53 6.81
C THR A 159 -20.11 -10.73 6.66
N GLY A 160 -19.59 -10.76 5.43
CA GLY A 160 -18.15 -10.82 5.15
C GLY A 160 -17.42 -9.54 5.57
N THR A 161 -16.13 -9.66 5.81
CA THR A 161 -15.27 -8.59 6.34
C THR A 161 -14.37 -8.01 5.26
N LEU A 162 -14.31 -6.68 5.17
CA LEU A 162 -13.32 -5.93 4.42
C LEU A 162 -12.27 -5.37 5.39
N VAL A 163 -11.00 -5.49 5.04
CA VAL A 163 -9.91 -4.72 5.64
C VAL A 163 -9.30 -3.82 4.58
N VAL A 164 -9.21 -2.53 4.88
CA VAL A 164 -8.41 -1.57 4.11
C VAL A 164 -7.29 -1.08 5.01
N PHE A 165 -6.04 -1.42 4.67
CA PHE A 165 -4.85 -0.95 5.35
C PHE A 165 -4.01 -0.12 4.39
N ASP A 166 -3.72 1.15 4.75
CA ASP A 166 -2.87 2.02 3.93
C ASP A 166 -2.30 3.18 4.76
N GLY A 167 -1.35 3.92 4.18
CA GLY A 167 -0.75 5.09 4.78
C GLY A 167 -1.54 6.39 4.51
N ASP A 168 -1.50 7.30 5.46
CA ASP A 168 -1.76 8.72 5.20
C ASP A 168 -0.45 9.40 4.81
N TYR A 169 -0.12 9.33 3.53
CA TYR A 169 1.19 9.76 3.03
C TYR A 169 1.42 11.28 3.10
N ALA A 170 0.39 12.06 3.39
CA ALA A 170 0.56 13.46 3.76
C ALA A 170 1.07 13.66 5.21
N SER A 171 1.16 12.58 5.99
CA SER A 171 1.82 12.56 7.30
C SER A 171 3.29 12.12 7.22
N LEU A 172 3.77 11.77 6.02
CA LEU A 172 5.15 11.35 5.81
C LEU A 172 6.10 12.47 6.21
N THR A 173 7.04 12.15 7.08
CA THR A 173 7.99 13.10 7.66
C THR A 173 9.37 12.48 7.67
N TYR A 174 10.36 13.30 7.33
CA TYR A 174 11.79 12.97 7.45
C TYR A 174 12.49 14.05 8.27
N GLY A 175 13.51 13.67 9.01
CA GLY A 175 14.39 14.63 9.69
C GLY A 175 15.17 15.44 8.67
N PHE A 176 15.05 16.77 8.74
CA PHE A 176 15.81 17.71 7.93
C PHE A 176 15.88 19.08 8.64
N ASP A 177 17.04 19.73 8.59
CA ASP A 177 17.27 20.97 9.34
C ASP A 177 16.34 22.11 8.90
N ASP A 178 16.14 22.26 7.58
CA ASP A 178 15.13 23.20 7.06
C ASP A 178 13.78 22.50 7.01
N VAL A 179 12.94 22.81 7.97
CA VAL A 179 11.61 22.20 8.14
C VAL A 179 10.70 22.43 6.93
N GLU A 180 10.76 23.59 6.30
CA GLU A 180 9.87 23.91 5.17
C GLU A 180 10.30 23.19 3.90
N ILE A 181 11.60 23.11 3.64
CA ILE A 181 12.14 22.29 2.54
C ILE A 181 11.85 20.83 2.80
N GLY A 182 12.11 20.32 4.01
CA GLY A 182 11.83 18.93 4.38
C GLY A 182 10.37 18.54 4.16
N ARG A 183 9.43 19.39 4.56
CA ARG A 183 7.99 19.19 4.33
C ARG A 183 7.63 19.19 2.84
N SER A 184 8.21 20.13 2.09
CA SER A 184 7.96 20.26 0.66
C SER A 184 8.45 19.04 -0.10
N VAL A 185 9.64 18.51 0.23
CA VAL A 185 10.20 17.30 -0.38
C VAL A 185 9.40 16.06 0.01
N ALA A 186 9.05 15.89 1.29
CA ALA A 186 8.23 14.76 1.75
C ALA A 186 6.85 14.76 1.07
N TRP A 187 6.24 15.93 0.89
CA TRP A 187 4.99 16.07 0.17
C TRP A 187 5.14 15.79 -1.33
N ALA A 188 6.23 16.24 -1.95
CA ALA A 188 6.54 15.93 -3.35
C ALA A 188 6.72 14.40 -3.54
N LEU A 189 7.41 13.74 -2.62
CA LEU A 189 7.54 12.29 -2.61
C LEU A 189 6.17 11.60 -2.57
N ALA A 190 5.32 11.99 -1.63
CA ALA A 190 3.96 11.44 -1.51
C ALA A 190 3.14 11.66 -2.78
N ARG A 191 3.21 12.85 -3.38
CA ARG A 191 2.49 13.21 -4.62
C ARG A 191 3.01 12.51 -5.87
N THR A 192 4.29 12.15 -5.88
CA THR A 192 4.92 11.46 -7.02
C THR A 192 4.60 9.97 -7.01
N VAL A 193 4.54 9.37 -5.82
CA VAL A 193 4.42 7.91 -5.67
C VAL A 193 2.97 7.45 -5.57
N PHE A 194 2.06 8.25 -4.99
CA PHE A 194 0.70 7.82 -4.70
C PHE A 194 -0.34 8.65 -5.45
N ASN A 195 -1.27 7.99 -6.14
CA ASN A 195 -2.41 8.66 -6.77
C ASN A 195 -3.31 9.36 -5.75
N ASN A 196 -3.50 8.73 -4.60
CA ASN A 196 -4.40 9.19 -3.55
C ASN A 196 -3.69 9.26 -2.20
N PRO A 197 -2.70 10.17 -2.01
CA PRO A 197 -1.85 10.18 -0.80
C PRO A 197 -2.60 10.49 0.50
N VAL A 198 -3.83 10.98 0.42
CA VAL A 198 -4.70 11.33 1.57
C VAL A 198 -5.98 10.50 1.65
N VAL A 199 -6.08 9.42 0.88
CA VAL A 199 -7.33 8.63 0.77
C VAL A 199 -7.83 8.12 2.12
N MET A 200 -6.92 7.79 3.04
CA MET A 200 -7.27 7.26 4.35
C MET A 200 -8.05 8.28 5.21
N ARG A 201 -7.85 9.58 4.99
CA ARG A 201 -8.64 10.65 5.64
C ARG A 201 -10.12 10.65 5.21
N HIS A 202 -10.43 10.00 4.09
CA HIS A 202 -11.77 9.95 3.50
C HIS A 202 -12.40 8.56 3.56
N MET A 203 -11.68 7.57 4.10
CA MET A 203 -12.05 6.15 4.01
C MET A 203 -13.41 5.86 4.66
N SER A 204 -13.71 6.43 5.82
CA SER A 204 -15.04 6.24 6.46
C SER A 204 -16.19 6.61 5.53
N ARG A 205 -16.10 7.77 4.86
CA ARG A 205 -17.13 8.23 3.91
C ARG A 205 -17.22 7.36 2.66
N LEU A 206 -16.07 6.87 2.17
CA LEU A 206 -16.02 5.99 1.01
C LEU A 206 -16.67 4.64 1.33
N LEU A 207 -16.41 4.07 2.49
CA LEU A 207 -17.01 2.81 2.96
C LEU A 207 -18.51 2.96 3.15
N GLU A 208 -18.97 4.03 3.81
CA GLU A 208 -20.37 4.35 4.00
C GLU A 208 -21.11 4.51 2.67
N ALA A 209 -20.54 5.24 1.72
CA ALA A 209 -21.13 5.48 0.40
C ALA A 209 -21.33 4.20 -0.42
N VAL A 210 -20.53 3.15 -0.16
CA VAL A 210 -20.67 1.83 -0.78
C VAL A 210 -21.66 0.94 -0.05
N GLY A 211 -21.95 1.24 1.22
CA GLY A 211 -22.89 0.49 2.06
C GLY A 211 -22.23 -0.45 3.07
N PHE A 212 -20.94 -0.29 3.33
CA PHE A 212 -20.26 -1.00 4.41
C PHE A 212 -20.62 -0.44 5.78
N GLU A 213 -20.70 -1.33 6.77
CA GLU A 213 -20.74 -0.96 8.18
C GLU A 213 -19.30 -0.96 8.73
N LEU A 214 -18.83 0.21 9.12
CA LEU A 214 -17.50 0.35 9.76
C LEU A 214 -17.56 -0.24 11.17
N THR A 215 -16.70 -1.23 11.47
CA THR A 215 -16.69 -1.93 12.77
C THR A 215 -15.54 -1.48 13.66
N GLU A 216 -14.37 -1.21 13.09
CA GLU A 216 -13.18 -0.81 13.86
C GLU A 216 -12.25 0.04 12.98
N ILE A 217 -11.54 0.98 13.62
CA ILE A 217 -10.44 1.72 13.01
C ILE A 217 -9.23 1.55 13.91
N LEU A 218 -8.12 1.10 13.35
CA LEU A 218 -6.83 1.06 14.00
C LEU A 218 -5.95 2.18 13.43
N SER A 219 -5.18 2.81 14.28
CA SER A 219 -4.22 3.86 13.90
C SER A 219 -2.85 3.50 14.47
N ASP A 220 -1.88 3.46 13.60
CA ASP A 220 -0.53 3.04 13.94
C ASP A 220 0.49 4.04 13.39
N LEU A 221 1.48 4.37 14.19
CA LEU A 221 2.64 5.12 13.73
C LEU A 221 3.73 4.14 13.33
N MET A 222 4.21 4.24 12.09
CA MET A 222 5.46 3.64 11.68
C MET A 222 6.56 4.70 11.74
N SER A 223 7.64 4.40 12.46
CA SER A 223 8.80 5.29 12.55
C SER A 223 10.10 4.50 12.52
N GLU A 224 11.11 5.10 11.93
CA GLU A 224 12.51 4.66 11.96
C GLU A 224 13.32 5.78 12.59
N ILE A 225 14.06 5.48 13.65
CA ILE A 225 14.82 6.46 14.43
C ILE A 225 16.22 5.90 14.69
N GLY A 226 17.26 6.70 14.41
CA GLY A 226 18.66 6.33 14.46
C GLY A 226 19.08 5.63 13.17
N GLN A 227 18.62 4.42 12.98
CA GLN A 227 18.78 3.65 11.74
C GLN A 227 17.44 3.52 11.02
N GLY A 228 17.46 3.24 9.72
CA GLY A 228 16.27 3.01 8.93
C GLY A 228 16.60 2.34 7.61
N SER A 229 15.69 1.49 7.16
CA SER A 229 15.82 0.77 5.89
C SER A 229 14.65 1.07 4.97
N TYR A 230 13.45 1.03 5.48
CA TYR A 230 12.23 1.16 4.67
C TYR A 230 12.04 2.58 4.12
N PHE A 231 12.09 3.60 5.00
CA PHE A 231 11.89 4.99 4.57
C PHE A 231 13.08 5.51 3.75
N LEU A 232 14.31 5.11 4.08
CA LEU A 232 15.46 5.44 3.26
C LEU A 232 15.35 4.82 1.86
N SER A 233 15.01 3.54 1.77
CA SER A 233 14.77 2.86 0.49
C SER A 233 13.66 3.52 -0.32
N MET A 234 12.59 4.02 0.34
CA MET A 234 11.54 4.79 -0.33
C MET A 234 12.11 6.10 -0.90
N ALA A 235 12.87 6.85 -0.13
CA ALA A 235 13.51 8.08 -0.58
C ALA A 235 14.42 7.82 -1.78
N ASP A 236 15.32 6.86 -1.70
CA ASP A 236 16.25 6.50 -2.77
C ASP A 236 15.57 6.08 -4.06
N THR A 237 14.58 5.19 -3.95
CA THR A 237 13.86 4.64 -5.12
C THR A 237 13.17 5.74 -5.92
N TYR A 238 12.63 6.77 -5.27
CA TYR A 238 11.76 7.73 -5.94
C TYR A 238 12.38 9.12 -6.12
N THR A 239 13.65 9.32 -5.74
CA THR A 239 14.36 10.60 -5.90
C THR A 239 14.37 11.09 -7.35
N SER A 240 14.64 10.21 -8.33
CA SER A 240 14.64 10.58 -9.76
C SER A 240 13.26 11.01 -10.23
N LEU A 241 12.22 10.28 -9.84
CA LEU A 241 10.82 10.62 -10.18
C LEU A 241 10.39 11.94 -9.54
N MET A 242 10.82 12.22 -8.31
CA MET A 242 10.57 13.52 -7.67
C MET A 242 11.21 14.65 -8.47
N ALA A 243 12.47 14.49 -8.89
CA ALA A 243 13.17 15.50 -9.67
C ALA A 243 12.48 15.76 -11.02
N GLU A 244 11.99 14.71 -11.69
CA GLU A 244 11.23 14.81 -12.94
C GLU A 244 9.87 15.48 -12.76
N SER A 245 9.25 15.35 -11.58
CA SER A 245 7.94 15.93 -11.29
C SER A 245 7.93 17.46 -11.30
N GLY A 246 9.08 18.09 -11.05
CA GLY A 246 9.21 19.55 -10.94
C GLY A 246 8.44 20.19 -9.77
N LEU A 247 7.94 19.40 -8.82
CA LEU A 247 7.19 19.89 -7.65
C LEU A 247 8.08 20.63 -6.65
N VAL A 248 9.38 20.27 -6.61
CA VAL A 248 10.39 20.89 -5.75
C VAL A 248 11.67 21.07 -6.55
N PRO A 249 12.47 22.13 -6.31
CA PRO A 249 13.76 22.32 -6.96
C PRO A 249 14.67 21.08 -6.77
N LYS A 250 15.34 20.65 -7.85
CA LYS A 250 16.26 19.51 -7.79
C LYS A 250 17.35 19.68 -6.73
N ALA A 251 17.86 20.91 -6.54
CA ALA A 251 18.88 21.20 -5.55
C ALA A 251 18.38 20.89 -4.13
N ASP A 252 17.13 21.15 -3.81
CA ASP A 252 16.54 20.84 -2.51
C ASP A 252 16.37 19.33 -2.31
N ILE A 253 15.99 18.60 -3.37
CA ILE A 253 15.90 17.14 -3.35
C ILE A 253 17.27 16.52 -3.13
N ASP A 254 18.30 16.98 -3.86
CA ASP A 254 19.68 16.50 -3.76
C ASP A 254 20.27 16.76 -2.36
N ALA A 255 20.00 17.93 -1.78
CA ALA A 255 20.43 18.28 -0.43
C ALA A 255 19.71 17.42 0.61
N TRP A 256 18.40 17.23 0.44
CA TRP A 256 17.58 16.44 1.34
C TRP A 256 18.00 14.96 1.36
N ILE A 257 18.18 14.30 0.19
CA ILE A 257 18.57 12.88 0.13
C ILE A 257 19.98 12.67 0.69
N SER A 258 20.91 13.60 0.41
CA SER A 258 22.26 13.56 0.97
C SER A 258 22.26 13.65 2.49
N ALA A 259 21.35 14.46 3.06
CA ALA A 259 21.19 14.57 4.50
C ALA A 259 20.62 13.28 5.11
N GLN A 260 19.70 12.57 4.42
CA GLN A 260 19.17 11.28 4.90
C GLN A 260 20.28 10.22 4.99
N HIS A 261 21.12 10.10 3.95
CA HIS A 261 22.26 9.18 3.97
C HIS A 261 23.25 9.51 5.09
N LYS A 262 23.60 10.79 5.24
CA LYS A 262 24.46 11.25 6.34
C LYS A 262 23.84 10.93 7.70
N ALA A 263 22.54 11.11 7.86
CA ALA A 263 21.86 10.81 9.12
C ALA A 263 21.91 9.31 9.47
N ILE A 264 21.88 8.40 8.48
CA ILE A 264 22.12 6.96 8.68
C ILE A 264 23.56 6.70 9.16
N GLU A 265 24.57 7.31 8.52
CA GLU A 265 25.99 7.15 8.91
C GLU A 265 26.26 7.62 10.35
N GLU A 266 25.50 8.62 10.80
CA GLU A 266 25.63 9.23 12.12
C GLU A 266 24.66 8.67 13.17
N ASP A 267 23.89 7.61 12.83
CA ASP A 267 22.87 6.98 13.69
C ASP A 267 21.80 7.98 14.21
N ARG A 268 21.42 8.93 13.35
CA ARG A 268 20.47 10.02 13.64
C ARG A 268 19.33 10.12 12.64
N PHE A 269 19.11 9.08 11.84
CA PHE A 269 18.00 9.06 10.89
C PHE A 269 16.66 9.21 11.61
N PHE A 270 15.76 9.93 11.00
CA PHE A 270 14.38 10.03 11.46
C PHE A 270 13.43 10.04 10.28
N ALA A 271 12.50 9.11 10.26
CA ALA A 271 11.36 9.15 9.37
C ALA A 271 10.12 8.54 10.02
N SER A 272 8.95 9.02 9.65
CA SER A 272 7.68 8.49 10.15
C SER A 272 6.53 8.68 9.17
N CYS A 273 5.52 7.79 9.26
CA CYS A 273 4.25 7.91 8.56
C CYS A 273 3.13 7.26 9.38
N ASN A 274 1.95 7.86 9.36
CA ASN A 274 0.77 7.28 9.99
C ASN A 274 0.14 6.25 9.05
N TYR A 275 -0.21 5.08 9.61
CA TYR A 275 -0.94 4.02 8.92
C TYR A 275 -2.28 3.76 9.61
N TYR A 276 -3.26 3.38 8.84
CA TYR A 276 -4.60 3.10 9.34
C TYR A 276 -5.13 1.78 8.79
N SER A 277 -5.84 1.03 9.65
CA SER A 277 -6.65 -0.10 9.21
C SER A 277 -8.12 0.23 9.42
N PHE A 278 -8.91 0.19 8.37
CA PHE A 278 -10.36 0.27 8.44
C PHE A 278 -10.94 -1.13 8.28
N ILE A 279 -11.61 -1.61 9.31
CA ILE A 279 -12.28 -2.90 9.33
C ILE A 279 -13.77 -2.64 9.20
N ALA A 280 -14.35 -3.17 8.14
CA ALA A 280 -15.75 -2.94 7.82
C ALA A 280 -16.44 -4.25 7.44
N ARG A 281 -17.75 -4.29 7.57
CA ARG A 281 -18.58 -5.47 7.32
C ARG A 281 -19.59 -5.17 6.22
N ARG A 282 -19.78 -6.13 5.33
CA ARG A 282 -20.93 -6.11 4.45
C ARG A 282 -22.17 -6.49 5.27
N PRO A 283 -23.24 -5.69 5.35
CA PRO A 283 -24.49 -6.07 5.98
C PRO A 283 -25.08 -7.37 5.44
N GLY A 284 -25.87 -8.07 6.27
CA GLY A 284 -26.53 -9.32 5.90
C GLY A 284 -27.73 -9.15 4.97
#